data_ffce7145c14f2d4c05afd644cb9963df
#
_entry.id   ffce7145c14f2d4c05afd644cb9963df
#
_cell.length_a   1.000
_cell.length_b   1.000
_cell.length_c   1.000
_cell.angle_alpha   90.00
_cell.angle_beta   90.00
_cell.angle_gamma   90.00
#
_symmetry.space_group_name_H-M   'P 1'
#
loop_
_entity.id
_entity.type
_entity.pdbx_description
1 polymer ?
#
loop_
_entity_poly.entity_id
_entity_poly.type
_entity_poly.pdbx_seq_one_letter_code
_entity_poly.pdbx_strand_id
1 'polypeptide(L)'
;LSISEDFQAHALAEPPEADKRRKLKSGPHACSTLPHQCTGRTGIAVANCVSSFMMRLKSSIWVAAYLRRCQGEGVFGAVRRRGADEAGAVFVKLALLDGNAMLYAPAPQAVYDDSRPVERVFAPSSAEPVAEQAIEDRLAREVRFDPDAWIVEIEDKAGRHFLDLARG
;
A
#
# COMPACT_ATOMS: atom_id res chain seq x y z
N LEU A 1 9.51 21.35 -53.99
CA LEU A 1 9.23 22.33 -52.95
C LEU A 1 9.74 21.81 -51.65
N SER A 2 10.80 22.46 -51.16
CA SER A 2 11.62 22.17 -49.99
C SER A 2 10.82 22.18 -48.70
N ILE A 3 11.07 21.20 -47.84
CA ILE A 3 10.70 21.21 -46.44
C ILE A 3 12.01 21.26 -45.67
N SER A 4 12.24 22.40 -45.03
CA SER A 4 13.39 22.68 -44.17
C SER A 4 13.31 21.90 -42.87
N GLU A 5 14.43 21.25 -42.55
CA GLU A 5 14.78 20.72 -41.24
C GLU A 5 15.11 21.89 -40.32
N ASP A 6 14.45 21.91 -39.17
CA ASP A 6 14.93 22.63 -37.98
C ASP A 6 14.88 21.71 -36.78
N PHE A 7 16.00 21.00 -36.63
CA PHE A 7 16.25 20.18 -35.42
C PHE A 7 17.06 21.06 -34.45
N GLN A 8 16.36 21.72 -33.53
CA GLN A 8 16.99 22.55 -32.51
C GLN A 8 17.26 21.69 -31.27
N ALA A 9 18.54 21.37 -31.12
CA ALA A 9 19.08 20.69 -29.93
C ALA A 9 18.86 21.55 -28.67
N HIS A 10 18.11 21.06 -27.70
CA HIS A 10 18.07 21.63 -26.37
C HIS A 10 19.05 20.89 -25.46
N ALA A 11 19.97 21.68 -24.98
CA ALA A 11 21.08 21.34 -24.13
C ALA A 11 20.67 20.64 -22.82
N LEU A 12 21.47 19.62 -22.48
CA LEU A 12 21.56 18.97 -21.19
C LEU A 12 21.86 19.99 -20.08
N ALA A 13 20.94 20.19 -19.18
CA ALA A 13 21.18 20.88 -17.93
C ALA A 13 21.52 19.82 -16.85
N GLU A 14 22.74 19.90 -16.34
CA GLU A 14 23.20 19.08 -15.21
C GLU A 14 22.47 19.47 -13.92
N PRO A 15 22.16 18.49 -13.03
CA PRO A 15 21.58 18.79 -11.73
C PRO A 15 22.64 19.33 -10.76
N PRO A 16 22.26 20.23 -9.82
CA PRO A 16 23.20 20.76 -8.84
C PRO A 16 23.56 19.73 -7.78
N GLU A 17 24.84 19.71 -7.50
CA GLU A 17 25.54 18.92 -6.50
C GLU A 17 25.01 19.22 -5.07
N ALA A 18 24.47 18.23 -4.38
CA ALA A 18 23.96 18.35 -3.03
C ALA A 18 25.10 18.37 -2.01
N ASP A 19 25.19 19.47 -1.29
CA ASP A 19 26.10 19.77 -0.18
C ASP A 19 26.01 18.72 0.94
N LYS A 20 27.11 17.96 1.09
CA LYS A 20 27.35 17.04 2.21
C LYS A 20 27.97 17.83 3.35
N ARG A 21 27.18 18.30 4.31
CA ARG A 21 27.67 18.53 5.69
C ARG A 21 26.51 18.82 6.65
N ARG A 22 26.02 17.79 7.31
CA ARG A 22 25.37 17.97 8.62
C ARG A 22 25.99 17.05 9.65
N LYS A 23 26.77 17.70 10.51
CA LYS A 23 27.46 17.15 11.68
C LYS A 23 26.51 16.42 12.62
N LEU A 24 26.88 15.19 12.99
CA LEU A 24 26.40 14.51 14.19
C LEU A 24 26.78 15.33 15.41
N LYS A 25 25.83 15.65 16.27
CA LYS A 25 26.05 15.96 17.67
C LYS A 25 25.48 14.84 18.51
N SER A 26 26.39 14.03 19.02
CA SER A 26 26.15 13.08 20.09
C SER A 26 26.03 13.81 21.41
N GLY A 27 24.92 13.63 22.12
CA GLY A 27 24.78 14.01 23.52
C GLY A 27 24.26 12.83 24.32
N PRO A 28 24.97 12.41 25.40
CA PRO A 28 24.55 11.32 26.25
C PRO A 28 23.58 11.85 27.32
N HIS A 29 22.35 11.40 27.35
CA HIS A 29 21.52 11.51 28.54
C HIS A 29 21.52 10.18 29.28
N ALA A 30 22.36 10.14 30.30
CA ALA A 30 22.29 9.15 31.35
C ALA A 30 21.01 9.39 32.15
N CYS A 31 20.11 8.44 32.19
CA CYS A 31 19.06 8.36 33.18
C CYS A 31 19.36 7.20 34.10
N SER A 32 19.98 7.56 35.21
CA SER A 32 20.15 6.73 36.39
C SER A 32 18.89 6.85 37.24
N THR A 33 18.13 5.78 37.38
CA THR A 33 17.24 5.62 38.54
C THR A 33 17.11 4.14 38.89
N LEU A 34 17.46 3.88 40.14
CA LEU A 34 17.65 2.62 40.83
C LEU A 34 16.40 1.72 40.91
N PRO A 35 16.61 0.41 41.15
CA PRO A 35 15.53 -0.54 41.26
C PRO A 35 14.91 -0.55 42.65
N HIS A 36 13.58 -0.42 42.71
CA HIS A 36 12.86 -0.80 43.92
C HIS A 36 12.68 -2.31 43.95
N GLN A 37 13.33 -2.91 44.93
CA GLN A 37 13.11 -4.29 45.35
C GLN A 37 11.69 -4.43 45.94
N CYS A 38 10.85 -5.19 45.28
CA CYS A 38 9.67 -5.77 45.92
C CYS A 38 9.90 -7.27 46.15
N THR A 39 10.32 -7.58 47.37
CA THR A 39 10.26 -8.94 47.91
C THR A 39 8.82 -9.21 48.32
N GLY A 40 8.19 -10.22 47.73
CA GLY A 40 6.83 -10.66 48.09
C GLY A 40 6.45 -11.95 47.36
N ARG A 41 6.81 -13.01 47.90
CA ARG A 41 6.32 -14.40 48.03
C ARG A 41 5.10 -14.79 47.22
N THR A 42 5.24 -15.93 46.46
CA THR A 42 4.27 -16.93 46.01
C THR A 42 3.10 -16.47 45.13
N GLY A 43 3.19 -16.89 43.89
CA GLY A 43 2.08 -16.91 42.96
C GLY A 43 2.61 -16.80 41.54
N ILE A 44 2.87 -17.95 40.88
CA ILE A 44 3.23 -17.99 39.46
C ILE A 44 1.98 -17.63 38.68
N ALA A 45 1.72 -16.33 38.56
CA ALA A 45 0.91 -15.81 37.48
C ALA A 45 1.87 -15.31 36.44
N VAL A 46 2.30 -16.18 35.55
CA VAL A 46 2.84 -15.75 34.24
C VAL A 46 1.69 -15.07 33.50
N ALA A 47 1.44 -13.80 33.87
CA ALA A 47 0.70 -12.93 32.99
C ALA A 47 1.50 -12.88 31.71
N ASN A 48 1.12 -13.72 30.75
CA ASN A 48 1.45 -13.56 29.35
C ASN A 48 0.89 -12.18 28.95
N CYS A 49 1.67 -11.15 29.26
CA CYS A 49 1.54 -9.89 28.57
C CYS A 49 2.12 -10.11 27.17
N VAL A 50 1.43 -10.94 26.38
CA VAL A 50 1.52 -10.89 24.95
C VAL A 50 0.83 -9.56 24.61
N SER A 51 1.59 -8.46 24.74
CA SER A 51 1.28 -7.25 24.04
C SER A 51 1.27 -7.68 22.59
N SER A 52 0.09 -8.05 22.11
CA SER A 52 -0.19 -8.33 20.72
C SER A 52 0.05 -7.01 19.98
N PHE A 53 1.32 -6.72 19.74
CA PHE A 53 1.72 -5.68 18.84
C PHE A 53 1.29 -6.19 17.46
N MET A 54 0.08 -5.85 17.10
CA MET A 54 -0.53 -6.16 15.82
C MET A 54 0.31 -5.48 14.75
N MET A 55 1.36 -6.17 14.30
CA MET A 55 2.19 -5.72 13.18
C MET A 55 1.35 -5.84 11.92
N ARG A 56 0.67 -4.75 11.57
CA ARG A 56 0.03 -4.64 10.27
C ARG A 56 1.09 -4.89 9.19
N LEU A 57 0.83 -5.83 8.29
CA LEU A 57 1.72 -6.14 7.19
C LEU A 57 1.97 -4.88 6.34
N LYS A 58 3.23 -4.58 6.05
CA LYS A 58 3.61 -3.46 5.19
C LYS A 58 2.91 -3.54 3.83
N SER A 59 2.47 -2.39 3.30
CA SER A 59 1.78 -2.33 2.02
C SER A 59 2.61 -2.93 0.88
N SER A 60 3.90 -2.65 0.84
CA SER A 60 4.82 -3.20 -0.16
C SER A 60 4.90 -4.73 -0.13
N ILE A 61 4.94 -5.33 1.07
CA ILE A 61 4.99 -6.80 1.22
C ILE A 61 3.66 -7.41 0.80
N TRP A 62 2.55 -6.82 1.22
CA TRP A 62 1.22 -7.29 0.86
C TRP A 62 1.02 -7.26 -0.66
N VAL A 63 1.37 -6.16 -1.33
CA VAL A 63 1.26 -6.01 -2.78
C VAL A 63 2.10 -7.07 -3.51
N ALA A 64 3.35 -7.30 -3.06
CA ALA A 64 4.21 -8.32 -3.65
C ALA A 64 3.63 -9.74 -3.49
N ALA A 65 3.06 -10.06 -2.33
CA ALA A 65 2.41 -11.36 -2.08
C ALA A 65 1.15 -11.52 -2.94
N TYR A 66 0.34 -10.48 -3.04
CA TYR A 66 -0.87 -10.47 -3.86
C TYR A 66 -0.57 -10.71 -5.35
N LEU A 67 0.40 -10.00 -5.91
CA LEU A 67 0.80 -10.20 -7.31
C LEU A 67 1.36 -11.60 -7.57
N ARG A 68 2.12 -12.18 -6.62
CA ARG A 68 2.56 -13.58 -6.74
C ARG A 68 1.38 -14.55 -6.78
N ARG A 69 0.36 -14.31 -5.95
CA ARG A 69 -0.86 -15.12 -5.94
C ARG A 69 -1.55 -15.05 -7.29
N CYS A 70 -1.75 -13.85 -7.84
CA CYS A 70 -2.35 -13.66 -9.17
C CYS A 70 -1.54 -14.40 -10.25
N GLN A 71 -0.22 -14.26 -10.26
CA GLN A 71 0.66 -14.93 -11.21
C GLN A 71 0.60 -16.46 -11.09
N GLY A 72 0.52 -17.00 -9.87
CA GLY A 72 0.35 -18.43 -9.63
C GLY A 72 -0.95 -18.99 -10.19
N GLU A 73 -1.99 -18.16 -10.29
CA GLU A 73 -3.29 -18.48 -10.87
C GLU A 73 -3.40 -18.12 -12.36
N GLY A 74 -2.28 -17.72 -12.98
CA GLY A 74 -2.20 -17.38 -14.40
C GLY A 74 -2.84 -16.03 -14.75
N VAL A 75 -3.02 -15.14 -13.77
CA VAL A 75 -3.57 -13.79 -13.96
C VAL A 75 -2.43 -12.79 -14.04
N PHE A 76 -2.43 -11.95 -15.07
CA PHE A 76 -1.46 -10.87 -15.19
C PHE A 76 -1.75 -9.80 -14.13
N GLY A 77 -0.69 -9.28 -13.51
CA GLY A 77 -0.82 -8.21 -12.54
C GLY A 77 0.44 -7.36 -12.47
N ALA A 78 0.27 -6.07 -12.29
CA ALA A 78 1.35 -5.09 -12.22
C ALA A 78 1.08 -3.99 -11.20
N VAL A 79 2.15 -3.40 -10.66
CA VAL A 79 2.08 -2.18 -9.87
C VAL A 79 2.09 -0.98 -10.82
N ARG A 80 0.98 -0.28 -10.93
CA ARG A 80 0.90 0.96 -11.71
C ARG A 80 1.46 2.17 -10.96
N ARG A 81 1.24 2.20 -9.64
CA ARG A 81 1.74 3.27 -8.78
C ARG A 81 2.20 2.69 -7.44
N ARG A 82 3.39 3.09 -7.01
CA ARG A 82 3.88 2.83 -5.67
C ARG A 82 3.47 3.97 -4.74
N GLY A 83 2.97 3.61 -3.57
CA GLY A 83 2.68 4.52 -2.47
C GLY A 83 3.63 4.32 -1.29
N ALA A 84 3.21 4.71 -0.10
CA ALA A 84 4.00 4.53 1.12
C ALA A 84 4.16 3.04 1.46
N ASP A 85 5.40 2.60 1.70
CA ASP A 85 5.76 1.19 1.92
C ASP A 85 5.12 0.60 3.18
N GLU A 86 5.03 1.40 4.24
CA GLU A 86 4.59 0.94 5.56
C GLU A 86 3.05 0.78 5.63
N ALA A 87 2.30 1.82 5.26
CA ALA A 87 0.87 1.91 5.55
C ALA A 87 0.03 2.56 4.44
N GLY A 88 0.56 2.74 3.23
CA GLY A 88 -0.19 3.31 2.11
C GLY A 88 -1.48 2.55 1.83
N ALA A 89 -2.55 3.26 1.50
CA ALA A 89 -3.79 2.67 1.02
C ALA A 89 -3.52 1.88 -0.28
N VAL A 90 -4.17 0.74 -0.46
CA VAL A 90 -4.00 -0.09 -1.66
C VAL A 90 -5.31 -0.15 -2.41
N PHE A 91 -5.30 0.32 -3.65
CA PHE A 91 -6.39 0.19 -4.59
C PHE A 91 -6.06 -0.88 -5.62
N VAL A 92 -7.01 -1.76 -5.90
CA VAL A 92 -6.84 -2.82 -6.89
C VAL A 92 -7.85 -2.60 -8.01
N LYS A 93 -7.35 -2.38 -9.22
CA LYS A 93 -8.14 -2.31 -10.46
C LYS A 93 -8.11 -3.67 -11.12
N LEU A 94 -9.26 -4.23 -11.39
CA LEU A 94 -9.44 -5.44 -12.18
C LEU A 94 -9.98 -5.06 -13.56
N ALA A 95 -9.18 -5.23 -14.59
CA ALA A 95 -9.58 -5.04 -15.98
C ALA A 95 -10.16 -6.35 -16.55
N LEU A 96 -11.36 -6.28 -17.12
CA LEU A 96 -12.07 -7.43 -17.67
C LEU A 96 -11.72 -7.69 -19.14
N LEU A 97 -10.89 -6.85 -19.75
CA LEU A 97 -10.44 -6.92 -21.14
C LEU A 97 -11.57 -6.80 -22.18
N ASP A 98 -12.73 -6.27 -21.76
CA ASP A 98 -13.89 -5.94 -22.60
C ASP A 98 -14.19 -4.44 -22.62
N GLY A 99 -13.25 -3.62 -22.10
CA GLY A 99 -13.42 -2.18 -21.91
C GLY A 99 -14.07 -1.80 -20.57
N ASN A 100 -14.41 -2.78 -19.74
CA ASN A 100 -14.94 -2.59 -18.40
C ASN A 100 -13.89 -2.96 -17.35
N ALA A 101 -14.02 -2.37 -16.17
CA ALA A 101 -13.18 -2.68 -15.04
C ALA A 101 -13.95 -2.58 -13.72
N MET A 102 -13.39 -3.19 -12.68
CA MET A 102 -13.83 -3.02 -11.30
C MET A 102 -12.72 -2.42 -10.46
N LEU A 103 -13.10 -1.58 -9.51
CA LEU A 103 -12.16 -1.01 -8.54
C LEU A 103 -12.50 -1.53 -7.15
N TYR A 104 -11.48 -2.05 -6.47
CA TYR A 104 -11.54 -2.44 -5.08
C TYR A 104 -10.74 -1.46 -4.24
N ALA A 105 -11.38 -0.87 -3.26
CA ALA A 105 -10.79 0.08 -2.31
C ALA A 105 -10.66 -0.58 -0.94
N PRO A 106 -9.79 -0.06 -0.05
CA PRO A 106 -9.76 -0.50 1.35
C PRO A 106 -11.15 -0.36 1.96
N ALA A 107 -11.61 -1.41 2.64
CA ALA A 107 -12.90 -1.36 3.33
C ALA A 107 -12.89 -0.32 4.46
N PRO A 108 -14.03 0.35 4.74
CA PRO A 108 -14.14 1.23 5.90
C PRO A 108 -13.82 0.48 7.20
N GLN A 109 -13.17 1.15 8.14
CA GLN A 109 -12.73 0.52 9.39
C GLN A 109 -13.87 -0.08 10.23
N ALA A 110 -15.09 0.39 10.06
CA ALA A 110 -16.27 -0.13 10.74
C ALA A 110 -16.62 -1.61 10.38
N VAL A 111 -16.02 -2.15 9.33
CA VAL A 111 -16.25 -3.51 8.83
C VAL A 111 -15.14 -4.48 9.27
N TYR A 112 -14.11 -3.97 9.95
CA TYR A 112 -13.05 -4.83 10.47
C TYR A 112 -13.55 -5.61 11.68
N ASP A 113 -13.50 -6.93 11.59
CA ASP A 113 -13.75 -7.84 12.69
C ASP A 113 -12.50 -7.88 13.60
N ASP A 114 -12.69 -7.61 14.89
CA ASP A 114 -11.61 -7.66 15.89
C ASP A 114 -10.96 -9.05 15.98
N SER A 115 -11.62 -10.09 15.47
CA SER A 115 -11.09 -11.46 15.41
C SER A 115 -10.03 -11.65 14.30
N ARG A 116 -9.93 -10.75 13.30
CA ARG A 116 -9.01 -10.81 12.17
C ARG A 116 -8.28 -9.49 11.92
N PRO A 117 -7.54 -8.97 12.87
CA PRO A 117 -7.00 -7.62 12.81
C PRO A 117 -5.85 -7.43 11.83
N VAL A 118 -5.35 -8.49 11.21
CA VAL A 118 -4.14 -8.49 10.37
C VAL A 118 -4.45 -8.46 8.87
N GLU A 119 -5.66 -8.84 8.47
CA GLU A 119 -6.03 -8.98 7.07
C GLU A 119 -6.55 -7.66 6.48
N ARG A 120 -6.03 -7.29 5.30
CA ARG A 120 -6.58 -6.18 4.52
C ARG A 120 -7.86 -6.64 3.85
N VAL A 121 -8.95 -6.00 4.23
CA VAL A 121 -10.27 -6.25 3.66
C VAL A 121 -10.58 -5.16 2.64
N PHE A 122 -11.17 -5.56 1.52
CA PHE A 122 -11.51 -4.68 0.42
C PHE A 122 -13.01 -4.58 0.21
N ALA A 123 -13.45 -3.47 -0.34
CA ALA A 123 -14.82 -3.30 -0.76
C ALA A 123 -14.85 -2.91 -2.24
N PRO A 124 -15.75 -3.49 -3.05
CA PRO A 124 -15.94 -3.06 -4.43
C PRO A 124 -16.51 -1.64 -4.43
N SER A 125 -16.01 -0.83 -5.35
CA SER A 125 -16.45 0.57 -5.48
C SER A 125 -17.80 0.71 -6.18
N SER A 126 -18.22 -0.32 -6.90
CA SER A 126 -19.49 -0.43 -7.62
C SER A 126 -20.00 -1.87 -7.51
N ALA A 127 -21.30 -2.06 -7.62
CA ALA A 127 -21.93 -3.39 -7.62
C ALA A 127 -21.63 -4.17 -8.91
N GLU A 128 -21.44 -3.45 -10.01
CA GLU A 128 -21.21 -4.01 -11.34
C GLU A 128 -19.97 -3.38 -11.98
N PRO A 129 -19.35 -4.07 -12.96
CA PRO A 129 -18.28 -3.50 -13.76
C PRO A 129 -18.73 -2.21 -14.46
N VAL A 130 -17.83 -1.24 -14.51
CA VAL A 130 -18.07 0.05 -15.18
C VAL A 130 -17.00 0.29 -16.24
N ALA A 131 -17.25 1.24 -17.13
CA ALA A 131 -16.26 1.61 -18.15
C ALA A 131 -14.90 1.91 -17.52
N GLU A 132 -13.85 1.38 -18.10
CA GLU A 132 -12.47 1.51 -17.58
C GLU A 132 -12.07 2.95 -17.36
N GLN A 133 -12.49 3.88 -18.27
CA GLN A 133 -12.23 5.30 -18.14
C GLN A 133 -12.79 5.90 -16.84
N ALA A 134 -13.98 5.46 -16.41
CA ALA A 134 -14.58 5.94 -15.17
C ALA A 134 -13.75 5.52 -13.93
N ILE A 135 -13.12 4.33 -13.98
CA ILE A 135 -12.21 3.87 -12.95
C ILE A 135 -10.93 4.71 -12.95
N GLU A 136 -10.37 5.01 -14.13
CA GLU A 136 -9.16 5.85 -14.24
C GLU A 136 -9.41 7.26 -13.67
N ASP A 137 -10.54 7.87 -14.00
CA ASP A 137 -10.91 9.19 -13.48
C ASP A 137 -11.08 9.17 -11.94
N ARG A 138 -11.60 8.07 -11.41
CA ARG A 138 -11.72 7.88 -9.98
C ARG A 138 -10.35 7.72 -9.32
N LEU A 139 -9.50 6.84 -9.85
CA LEU A 139 -8.14 6.65 -9.36
C LEU A 139 -7.32 7.94 -9.37
N ALA A 140 -7.49 8.76 -10.42
CA ALA A 140 -6.84 10.07 -10.50
C ALA A 140 -7.29 11.01 -9.37
N ARG A 141 -8.55 10.94 -8.95
CA ARG A 141 -9.06 11.71 -7.79
C ARG A 141 -8.50 11.18 -6.46
N GLU A 142 -8.51 9.85 -6.28
CA GLU A 142 -7.98 9.21 -5.06
C GLU A 142 -6.49 9.55 -4.86
N VAL A 143 -5.69 9.52 -5.93
CA VAL A 143 -4.25 9.89 -5.88
C VAL A 143 -4.02 11.35 -5.54
N ARG A 144 -4.92 12.26 -5.95
CA ARG A 144 -4.82 13.68 -5.56
C ARG A 144 -5.10 13.88 -4.08
N PHE A 145 -6.00 13.06 -3.54
CA PHE A 145 -6.39 13.10 -2.14
C PHE A 145 -5.37 12.39 -1.24
N ASP A 146 -4.90 11.21 -1.67
CA ASP A 146 -3.89 10.41 -0.98
C ASP A 146 -2.71 10.11 -1.92
N PRO A 147 -1.65 10.93 -1.94
CA PRO A 147 -0.48 10.71 -2.78
C PRO A 147 0.32 9.47 -2.37
N ASP A 148 0.10 8.92 -1.18
CA ASP A 148 0.76 7.73 -0.65
C ASP A 148 0.02 6.42 -1.01
N ALA A 149 -1.04 6.51 -1.81
CA ALA A 149 -1.81 5.36 -2.26
C ALA A 149 -1.06 4.52 -3.29
N TRP A 150 -1.17 3.19 -3.15
CA TRP A 150 -0.76 2.18 -4.12
C TRP A 150 -1.87 1.92 -5.12
N ILE A 151 -1.53 1.77 -6.39
CA ILE A 151 -2.44 1.28 -7.42
C ILE A 151 -1.85 0.02 -8.02
N VAL A 152 -2.60 -1.06 -7.89
CA VAL A 152 -2.29 -2.36 -8.47
C VAL A 152 -3.34 -2.65 -9.54
N GLU A 153 -2.90 -3.10 -10.70
CA GLU A 153 -3.79 -3.53 -11.79
C GLU A 153 -3.62 -5.02 -12.02
N ILE A 154 -4.73 -5.70 -12.19
CA ILE A 154 -4.79 -7.10 -12.61
C ILE A 154 -5.73 -7.21 -13.80
N GLU A 155 -5.46 -8.19 -14.67
CA GLU A 155 -6.24 -8.44 -15.89
C GLU A 155 -6.78 -9.86 -15.87
N ASP A 156 -8.10 -10.01 -15.79
CA ASP A 156 -8.74 -11.32 -15.85
C ASP A 156 -10.14 -11.23 -16.44
N LYS A 157 -10.38 -11.91 -17.57
CA LYS A 157 -11.69 -11.99 -18.22
C LYS A 157 -12.76 -12.65 -17.37
N ALA A 158 -12.36 -13.56 -16.48
CA ALA A 158 -13.28 -14.26 -15.59
C ALA A 158 -13.67 -13.46 -14.35
N GLY A 159 -13.08 -12.27 -14.15
CA GLY A 159 -13.40 -11.41 -13.02
C GLY A 159 -12.83 -11.88 -11.67
N ARG A 160 -11.83 -12.77 -11.68
CA ARG A 160 -11.20 -13.29 -10.45
C ARG A 160 -10.31 -12.22 -9.81
N HIS A 161 -10.60 -11.81 -8.61
CA HIS A 161 -9.88 -10.73 -7.94
C HIS A 161 -8.93 -11.20 -6.83
N PHE A 162 -9.09 -12.41 -6.28
CA PHE A 162 -8.28 -12.99 -5.19
C PHE A 162 -8.13 -12.12 -3.94
N LEU A 163 -9.09 -11.22 -3.70
CA LEU A 163 -9.11 -10.32 -2.55
C LEU A 163 -10.06 -10.84 -1.47
N ASP A 164 -9.75 -10.54 -0.22
CA ASP A 164 -10.65 -10.73 0.90
C ASP A 164 -11.63 -9.55 0.93
N LEU A 165 -12.90 -9.83 0.63
CA LEU A 165 -13.93 -8.80 0.58
C LEU A 165 -14.61 -8.64 1.93
N ALA A 166 -14.97 -7.38 2.23
CA ALA A 166 -15.84 -7.06 3.35
C ALA A 166 -17.18 -7.79 3.20
N ARG A 167 -17.60 -8.46 4.26
CA ARG A 167 -18.94 -9.03 4.32
C ARG A 167 -19.92 -7.87 4.51
N GLY A 168 -20.81 -7.69 3.54
CA GLY A 168 -21.92 -6.75 3.62
C GLY A 168 -22.99 -7.23 4.60
#